data_d4afd87b64ac8884d64e869b0c8d55b7
#
_entry.id   d4afd87b64ac8884d64e869b0c8d55b7
#
_cell.length_a   1.000
_cell.length_b   1.000
_cell.length_c   1.000
_cell.angle_alpha   90.00
_cell.angle_beta   90.00
_cell.angle_gamma   90.00
#
_symmetry.space_group_name_H-M   'P 1'
#
loop_
_entity.id
_entity.type
_entity.pdbx_description
1 polymer ?
#
loop_
_entity_poly.entity_id
_entity_poly.type
_entity_poly.pdbx_seq_one_letter_code
_entity_poly.pdbx_strand_id
1 'polypeptide(L)'
;MSKNNNEIKHEDLIMKKAMDVFAEEGLKFFGINQKVKDSSSTEIVVLEALNLHMDYTFLMEDDSYIHFEFQTTNKGKSDLRRFRVYESVLSLQKDKDVTTYVVYSGNIKNAKDTLETGINKYKVKSIFMSDKNGDLIVEELEKKVKNKEHITKQELVALTFTPIMGGKLTKAEKIIIYFFRYFSFINKAISLEIVLYNK
;
A
#
# COMPACT_ATOMS: atom_id res chain seq x y z
N MET A 1 -7.17 12.47 41.57
CA MET A 1 -6.98 12.51 40.10
C MET A 1 -8.29 12.53 39.28
N SER A 2 -9.47 12.69 39.89
CA SER A 2 -10.77 12.65 39.12
C SER A 2 -11.35 14.01 38.72
N LYS A 3 -10.78 15.12 39.14
CA LYS A 3 -11.28 16.47 38.79
C LYS A 3 -10.95 16.96 37.38
N ASN A 4 -9.83 16.55 36.80
CA ASN A 4 -9.41 17.03 35.48
C ASN A 4 -10.29 16.50 34.30
N ASN A 5 -10.87 15.32 34.41
CA ASN A 5 -11.65 14.76 33.28
C ASN A 5 -13.03 15.44 33.08
N ASN A 6 -13.62 16.03 34.16
CA ASN A 6 -14.90 16.71 34.04
C ASN A 6 -14.74 18.13 33.49
N GLU A 7 -13.68 18.86 33.88
CA GLU A 7 -13.39 20.20 33.35
C GLU A 7 -13.09 20.17 31.85
N ILE A 8 -12.27 19.23 31.37
CA ILE A 8 -11.97 19.05 29.95
C ILE A 8 -13.25 18.76 29.12
N LYS A 9 -14.18 17.96 29.65
CA LYS A 9 -15.46 17.69 28.98
C LYS A 9 -16.35 18.91 28.89
N HIS A 10 -16.29 19.81 29.86
CA HIS A 10 -17.08 21.07 29.83
C HIS A 10 -16.53 22.07 28.83
N GLU A 11 -15.22 22.22 28.73
CA GLU A 11 -14.59 23.10 27.74
C GLU A 11 -14.87 22.63 26.31
N ASP A 12 -14.74 21.35 26.02
CA ASP A 12 -15.07 20.74 24.73
C ASP A 12 -16.54 20.97 24.34
N LEU A 13 -17.46 20.78 25.29
CA LEU A 13 -18.87 21.01 25.07
C LEU A 13 -19.21 22.47 24.77
N ILE A 14 -18.56 23.41 25.49
CA ILE A 14 -18.75 24.85 25.27
C ILE A 14 -18.24 25.23 23.88
N MET A 15 -17.05 24.77 23.49
CA MET A 15 -16.50 25.06 22.17
C MET A 15 -17.36 24.50 21.04
N LYS A 16 -17.84 23.27 21.15
CA LYS A 16 -18.74 22.66 20.16
C LYS A 16 -20.04 23.47 20.02
N LYS A 17 -20.68 23.80 21.12
CA LYS A 17 -21.91 24.63 21.11
C LYS A 17 -21.70 26.04 20.55
N ALA A 18 -20.57 26.66 20.85
CA ALA A 18 -20.22 27.94 20.27
C ALA A 18 -20.08 27.88 18.75
N MET A 19 -19.47 26.82 18.23
CA MET A 19 -19.32 26.59 16.79
C MET A 19 -20.66 26.26 16.12
N ASP A 20 -21.56 25.55 16.78
CA ASP A 20 -22.92 25.26 16.26
C ASP A 20 -23.75 26.55 16.10
N VAL A 21 -23.62 27.50 17.02
CA VAL A 21 -24.40 28.74 17.03
C VAL A 21 -23.76 29.86 16.20
N PHE A 22 -22.43 29.93 16.18
CA PHE A 22 -21.64 31.04 15.62
C PHE A 22 -20.60 30.54 14.59
N ALA A 23 -20.98 29.63 13.70
CA ALA A 23 -20.03 28.94 12.81
C ALA A 23 -19.09 29.90 12.05
N GLU A 24 -19.61 30.90 11.35
CA GLU A 24 -18.81 31.85 10.56
C GLU A 24 -17.99 32.80 11.45
N GLU A 25 -18.60 33.32 12.51
CA GLU A 25 -17.94 34.20 13.47
C GLU A 25 -16.84 33.45 14.24
N GLY A 26 -17.10 32.20 14.60
CA GLY A 26 -16.10 31.30 15.19
C GLY A 26 -14.90 31.08 14.28
N LEU A 27 -15.14 30.81 13.01
CA LEU A 27 -14.06 30.67 12.02
C LEU A 27 -13.24 31.96 11.88
N LYS A 28 -13.92 33.13 11.80
CA LYS A 28 -13.24 34.44 11.74
C LYS A 28 -12.41 34.72 12.99
N PHE A 29 -12.90 34.34 14.17
CA PHE A 29 -12.15 34.47 15.42
C PHE A 29 -10.82 33.69 15.38
N PHE A 30 -10.82 32.53 14.72
CA PHE A 30 -9.61 31.72 14.48
C PHE A 30 -8.81 32.16 13.25
N GLY A 31 -9.13 33.28 12.62
CA GLY A 31 -8.42 33.82 11.46
C GLY A 31 -8.77 33.13 10.13
N ILE A 32 -9.85 32.37 10.09
CA ILE A 32 -10.30 31.62 8.91
C ILE A 32 -11.42 32.42 8.21
N ASN A 33 -11.12 33.05 7.06
CA ASN A 33 -12.06 33.90 6.32
C ASN A 33 -12.76 33.12 5.19
N GLN A 34 -13.40 32.01 5.52
CA GLN A 34 -14.15 31.18 4.57
C GLN A 34 -15.63 31.15 4.97
N LYS A 35 -16.53 31.10 3.94
CA LYS A 35 -17.94 30.93 4.18
C LYS A 35 -18.31 29.48 4.48
N VAL A 36 -19.15 29.28 5.48
CA VAL A 36 -19.72 27.98 5.81
C VAL A 36 -20.89 27.72 4.87
N LYS A 37 -20.87 26.57 4.21
CA LYS A 37 -22.00 26.14 3.38
C LYS A 37 -23.03 25.38 4.22
N ASP A 38 -22.55 24.50 5.09
CA ASP A 38 -23.37 23.65 5.96
C ASP A 38 -22.49 23.05 7.06
N SER A 39 -23.09 22.67 8.21
CA SER A 39 -22.43 21.90 9.25
C SER A 39 -22.45 20.42 8.89
N SER A 40 -21.39 19.72 9.21
CA SER A 40 -21.27 18.27 9.00
C SER A 40 -21.30 17.52 10.32
N SER A 41 -21.72 16.25 10.28
CA SER A 41 -21.65 15.37 11.45
C SER A 41 -20.24 15.31 12.03
N THR A 42 -20.13 15.48 13.34
CA THR A 42 -18.87 15.35 14.09
C THR A 42 -18.54 13.90 14.44
N GLU A 43 -19.50 12.98 14.28
CA GLU A 43 -19.26 11.55 14.47
C GLU A 43 -18.81 10.92 13.16
N ILE A 44 -17.57 10.46 13.16
CA ILE A 44 -17.02 9.68 12.05
C ILE A 44 -17.08 8.22 12.48
N VAL A 45 -18.16 7.53 12.11
CA VAL A 45 -18.30 6.08 12.29
C VAL A 45 -17.49 5.37 11.18
N VAL A 46 -16.16 5.43 11.25
CA VAL A 46 -15.30 4.97 10.15
C VAL A 46 -14.86 3.52 10.32
N LEU A 47 -14.82 2.98 11.53
CA LEU A 47 -13.99 1.81 11.79
C LEU A 47 -14.71 0.46 11.79
N GLU A 48 -16.01 0.41 11.95
CA GLU A 48 -16.71 -0.89 11.96
C GLU A 48 -17.34 -1.29 10.61
N ALA A 49 -17.52 -0.35 9.68
CA ALA A 49 -18.21 -0.61 8.41
C ALA A 49 -17.30 -0.71 7.17
N LEU A 50 -16.02 -0.39 7.28
CA LEU A 50 -15.07 -0.53 6.19
C LEU A 50 -14.27 -1.81 6.38
N ASN A 51 -14.63 -2.86 5.65
CA ASN A 51 -13.75 -4.01 5.43
C ASN A 51 -12.54 -3.52 4.62
N LEU A 52 -11.56 -2.94 5.32
CA LEU A 52 -10.30 -2.48 4.71
C LEU A 52 -9.40 -3.70 4.53
N HIS A 53 -9.27 -4.14 3.30
CA HIS A 53 -8.32 -5.19 2.92
C HIS A 53 -7.08 -4.53 2.34
N MET A 54 -5.99 -4.52 3.11
CA MET A 54 -4.65 -4.22 2.64
C MET A 54 -4.07 -5.48 1.99
N ASP A 55 -3.30 -5.31 0.89
CA ASP A 55 -2.75 -6.48 0.20
C ASP A 55 -1.67 -7.16 1.04
N TYR A 56 -0.71 -6.40 1.59
CA TYR A 56 0.32 -6.96 2.47
C TYR A 56 0.95 -5.91 3.40
N THR A 57 1.36 -6.35 4.61
CA THR A 57 2.09 -5.49 5.56
C THR A 57 3.25 -6.25 6.20
N PHE A 58 4.38 -5.54 6.40
CA PHE A 58 5.55 -6.04 7.10
C PHE A 58 5.89 -5.13 8.27
N LEU A 59 6.16 -5.73 9.43
CA LEU A 59 6.85 -5.06 10.53
C LEU A 59 8.35 -5.16 10.27
N MET A 60 9.02 -4.01 10.28
CA MET A 60 10.46 -3.90 10.03
C MET A 60 11.27 -3.97 11.34
N GLU A 61 12.58 -4.21 11.23
CA GLU A 61 13.48 -4.29 12.40
C GLU A 61 13.59 -2.97 13.18
N ASP A 62 13.35 -1.84 12.52
CA ASP A 62 13.30 -0.51 13.13
C ASP A 62 11.94 -0.16 13.75
N ASP A 63 11.08 -1.17 13.92
CA ASP A 63 9.72 -1.03 14.43
C ASP A 63 8.75 -0.25 13.51
N SER A 64 9.14 0.16 12.32
CA SER A 64 8.24 0.75 11.32
C SER A 64 7.45 -0.33 10.57
N TYR A 65 6.39 0.09 9.86
CA TYR A 65 5.64 -0.78 8.96
C TYR A 65 5.86 -0.41 7.50
N ILE A 66 5.96 -1.44 6.66
CA ILE A 66 5.81 -1.30 5.21
C ILE A 66 4.44 -1.87 4.83
N HIS A 67 3.65 -1.07 4.13
CA HIS A 67 2.39 -1.46 3.52
C HIS A 67 2.57 -1.59 2.02
N PHE A 68 2.25 -2.76 1.44
CA PHE A 68 2.26 -2.99 -0.01
C PHE A 68 0.84 -3.01 -0.56
N GLU A 69 0.67 -2.37 -1.73
CA GLU A 69 -0.52 -2.42 -2.57
C GLU A 69 -0.14 -2.86 -3.99
N PHE A 70 -0.83 -3.88 -4.53
CA PHE A 70 -0.61 -4.37 -5.89
C PHE A 70 -1.70 -3.85 -6.82
N GLN A 71 -1.32 -3.07 -7.83
CA GLN A 71 -2.26 -2.40 -8.71
C GLN A 71 -2.15 -2.88 -10.16
N THR A 72 -3.25 -3.44 -10.68
CA THR A 72 -3.40 -3.81 -12.09
C THR A 72 -4.08 -2.72 -12.92
N THR A 73 -4.60 -1.69 -12.24
CA THR A 73 -5.23 -0.51 -12.81
C THR A 73 -4.71 0.75 -12.12
N ASN A 74 -4.86 1.91 -12.74
CA ASN A 74 -4.47 3.19 -12.16
C ASN A 74 -5.68 4.14 -12.15
N LYS A 75 -6.28 4.34 -10.96
CA LYS A 75 -7.39 5.28 -10.74
C LYS A 75 -6.92 6.63 -10.19
N GLY A 76 -5.61 6.85 -10.17
CA GLY A 76 -4.99 8.12 -9.80
C GLY A 76 -5.30 8.57 -8.37
N LYS A 77 -5.89 9.77 -8.21
CA LYS A 77 -6.18 10.32 -6.88
C LYS A 77 -7.11 9.45 -6.02
N SER A 78 -7.98 8.66 -6.63
CA SER A 78 -8.89 7.76 -5.89
C SER A 78 -8.13 6.66 -5.16
N ASP A 79 -7.16 6.04 -5.83
CA ASP A 79 -6.29 5.03 -5.21
C ASP A 79 -5.46 5.64 -4.08
N LEU A 80 -4.86 6.82 -4.30
CA LEU A 80 -4.07 7.49 -3.27
C LEU A 80 -4.90 7.87 -2.02
N ARG A 81 -6.19 8.23 -2.19
CA ARG A 81 -7.09 8.45 -1.04
C ARG A 81 -7.30 7.17 -0.25
N ARG A 82 -7.51 6.04 -0.93
CA ARG A 82 -7.67 4.73 -0.30
C ARG A 82 -6.42 4.33 0.46
N PHE A 83 -5.24 4.40 -0.18
CA PHE A 83 -3.96 4.06 0.45
C PHE A 83 -3.67 4.92 1.68
N ARG A 84 -3.98 6.23 1.63
CA ARG A 84 -3.85 7.12 2.78
C ARG A 84 -4.71 6.68 3.96
N VAL A 85 -5.95 6.23 3.70
CA VAL A 85 -6.82 5.70 4.76
C VAL A 85 -6.20 4.45 5.37
N TYR A 86 -5.72 3.51 4.55
CA TYR A 86 -5.09 2.28 5.04
C TYR A 86 -3.86 2.57 5.91
N GLU A 87 -2.96 3.42 5.42
CA GLU A 87 -1.76 3.84 6.14
C GLU A 87 -2.13 4.52 7.48
N SER A 88 -3.09 5.45 7.46
CA SER A 88 -3.52 6.17 8.65
C SER A 88 -4.14 5.25 9.70
N VAL A 89 -4.97 4.29 9.28
CA VAL A 89 -5.60 3.31 10.19
C VAL A 89 -4.53 2.38 10.78
N LEU A 90 -3.62 1.87 9.96
CA LEU A 90 -2.55 0.99 10.42
C LEU A 90 -1.62 1.74 11.41
N SER A 91 -1.22 2.97 11.08
CA SER A 91 -0.39 3.80 11.94
C SER A 91 -1.08 4.09 13.28
N LEU A 92 -2.38 4.43 13.26
CA LEU A 92 -3.15 4.67 14.48
C LEU A 92 -3.27 3.41 15.37
N GLN A 93 -3.53 2.25 14.76
CA GLN A 93 -3.69 0.99 15.49
C GLN A 93 -2.38 0.48 16.10
N LYS A 94 -1.27 0.71 15.43
CA LYS A 94 0.03 0.18 15.82
C LYS A 94 0.90 1.20 16.57
N ASP A 95 0.53 2.49 16.54
CA ASP A 95 1.34 3.61 17.05
C ASP A 95 2.75 3.60 16.46
N LYS A 96 2.84 3.42 15.13
CA LYS A 96 4.08 3.26 14.38
C LYS A 96 4.04 4.01 13.06
N ASP A 97 5.22 4.36 12.54
CA ASP A 97 5.37 4.90 11.22
C ASP A 97 5.07 3.83 10.15
N VAL A 98 4.38 4.24 9.10
CA VAL A 98 4.02 3.37 7.98
C VAL A 98 4.50 4.00 6.67
N THR A 99 5.14 3.21 5.82
CA THR A 99 5.49 3.61 4.45
C THR A 99 4.72 2.74 3.46
N THR A 100 3.92 3.37 2.60
CA THR A 100 3.17 2.66 1.56
C THR A 100 3.99 2.54 0.27
N TYR A 101 4.15 1.30 -0.20
CA TYR A 101 4.70 0.95 -1.51
C TYR A 101 3.58 0.47 -2.42
N VAL A 102 3.49 1.02 -3.63
CA VAL A 102 2.52 0.62 -4.64
C VAL A 102 3.23 -0.03 -5.81
N VAL A 103 2.97 -1.31 -6.04
CA VAL A 103 3.54 -2.09 -7.14
C VAL A 103 2.54 -2.10 -8.30
N TYR A 104 2.89 -1.43 -9.37
CA TYR A 104 2.09 -1.37 -10.59
C TYR A 104 2.50 -2.45 -11.57
N SER A 105 1.52 -3.18 -12.13
CA SER A 105 1.77 -4.21 -13.15
C SER A 105 2.34 -3.61 -14.45
N GLY A 106 2.97 -4.44 -15.28
CA GLY A 106 3.81 -4.00 -16.41
C GLY A 106 3.11 -3.27 -17.56
N ASN A 107 1.78 -3.16 -17.55
CA ASN A 107 1.02 -2.30 -18.46
C ASN A 107 0.92 -0.85 -17.96
N ILE A 108 1.26 -0.58 -16.70
CA ILE A 108 1.23 0.76 -16.10
C ILE A 108 2.66 1.29 -16.06
N LYS A 109 2.93 2.34 -16.84
CA LYS A 109 4.26 2.94 -16.98
C LYS A 109 4.46 4.18 -16.11
N ASN A 110 3.37 4.78 -15.64
CA ASN A 110 3.40 5.94 -14.74
C ASN A 110 2.12 5.98 -13.91
N ALA A 111 2.22 6.59 -12.73
CA ALA A 111 1.09 6.88 -11.86
C ALA A 111 1.44 8.10 -10.99
N LYS A 112 0.41 8.77 -10.49
CA LYS A 112 0.61 9.80 -9.47
C LYS A 112 1.04 9.12 -8.17
N ASP A 113 2.10 9.60 -7.57
CA ASP A 113 2.63 9.14 -6.28
C ASP A 113 2.26 10.07 -5.12
N THR A 114 1.68 11.23 -5.43
CA THR A 114 1.40 12.29 -4.47
C THR A 114 -0.05 12.73 -4.52
N LEU A 115 -0.65 12.86 -3.35
CA LEU A 115 -1.99 13.41 -3.13
C LEU A 115 -1.88 14.65 -2.24
N GLU A 116 -2.20 15.81 -2.80
CA GLU A 116 -2.31 17.06 -2.05
C GLU A 116 -3.79 17.36 -1.78
N THR A 117 -4.12 17.59 -0.51
CA THR A 117 -5.49 17.91 -0.05
C THR A 117 -5.40 18.95 1.06
N GLY A 118 -5.87 20.18 0.78
CA GLY A 118 -5.69 21.30 1.70
C GLY A 118 -4.23 21.52 2.01
N ILE A 119 -3.86 21.45 3.28
CA ILE A 119 -2.47 21.62 3.75
C ILE A 119 -1.69 20.30 3.80
N ASN A 120 -2.34 19.17 3.53
CA ASN A 120 -1.72 17.86 3.69
C ASN A 120 -1.15 17.37 2.36
N LYS A 121 0.01 16.75 2.44
CA LYS A 121 0.67 16.06 1.35
C LYS A 121 0.92 14.61 1.73
N TYR A 122 0.24 13.70 1.07
CA TYR A 122 0.45 12.26 1.19
C TYR A 122 1.25 11.75 0.01
N LYS A 123 2.25 10.91 0.25
CA LYS A 123 3.11 10.36 -0.80
C LYS A 123 3.32 8.87 -0.61
N VAL A 124 3.25 8.10 -1.72
CA VAL A 124 3.59 6.69 -1.78
C VAL A 124 4.90 6.45 -2.54
N LYS A 125 5.54 5.31 -2.32
CA LYS A 125 6.68 4.85 -3.12
C LYS A 125 6.17 3.94 -4.23
N SER A 126 6.22 4.41 -5.48
CA SER A 126 5.76 3.66 -6.64
C SER A 126 6.85 2.76 -7.20
N ILE A 127 6.50 1.50 -7.51
CA ILE A 127 7.36 0.52 -8.18
C ILE A 127 6.65 0.11 -9.46
N PHE A 128 7.27 0.40 -10.62
CA PHE A 128 6.70 0.04 -11.91
C PHE A 128 7.33 -1.25 -12.43
N MET A 129 6.52 -2.29 -12.55
CA MET A 129 6.98 -3.56 -13.11
C MET A 129 7.25 -3.48 -14.60
N SER A 130 6.77 -2.42 -15.30
CA SER A 130 7.17 -2.07 -16.66
C SER A 130 8.66 -1.79 -16.83
N ASP A 131 9.34 -1.36 -15.76
CA ASP A 131 10.76 -1.03 -15.78
C ASP A 131 11.65 -2.28 -15.72
N LYS A 132 11.04 -3.44 -15.45
CA LYS A 132 11.69 -4.75 -15.42
C LYS A 132 11.29 -5.54 -16.67
N ASN A 133 12.26 -6.18 -17.33
CA ASN A 133 12.01 -7.01 -18.50
C ASN A 133 11.89 -8.50 -18.10
N GLY A 134 10.64 -8.99 -18.01
CA GLY A 134 10.37 -10.37 -17.64
C GLY A 134 10.87 -11.39 -18.68
N ASP A 135 10.93 -11.01 -19.96
CA ASP A 135 11.38 -11.92 -21.02
C ASP A 135 12.87 -12.26 -20.85
N LEU A 136 13.70 -11.26 -20.49
CA LEU A 136 15.13 -11.48 -20.25
C LEU A 136 15.37 -12.40 -19.04
N ILE A 137 14.59 -12.24 -17.97
CA ILE A 137 14.68 -13.12 -16.79
C ILE A 137 14.37 -14.56 -17.18
N VAL A 138 13.34 -14.78 -18.00
CA VAL A 138 12.98 -16.11 -18.49
C VAL A 138 14.11 -16.69 -19.34
N GLU A 139 14.67 -15.94 -20.29
CA GLU A 139 15.76 -16.38 -21.15
C GLU A 139 17.02 -16.74 -20.36
N GLU A 140 17.39 -15.95 -19.36
CA GLU A 140 18.55 -16.23 -18.50
C GLU A 140 18.35 -17.52 -17.68
N LEU A 141 17.18 -17.69 -17.11
CA LEU A 141 16.86 -18.91 -16.34
C LEU A 141 16.80 -20.15 -17.23
N GLU A 142 16.28 -20.04 -18.48
CA GLU A 142 16.33 -21.14 -19.45
C GLU A 142 17.76 -21.56 -19.77
N LYS A 143 18.68 -20.64 -19.95
CA LYS A 143 20.09 -20.93 -20.16
C LYS A 143 20.70 -21.68 -18.96
N LYS A 144 20.44 -21.20 -17.74
CA LYS A 144 20.91 -21.85 -16.51
C LYS A 144 20.39 -23.27 -16.38
N VAL A 145 19.09 -23.51 -16.64
CA VAL A 145 18.50 -24.85 -16.60
C VAL A 145 19.15 -25.78 -17.62
N LYS A 146 19.36 -25.30 -18.87
CA LYS A 146 20.04 -26.08 -19.92
C LYS A 146 21.48 -26.46 -19.56
N ASN A 147 22.18 -25.52 -18.92
CA ASN A 147 23.56 -25.70 -18.47
C ASN A 147 23.70 -26.44 -17.12
N LYS A 148 22.57 -26.80 -16.49
CA LYS A 148 22.52 -27.40 -15.14
C LYS A 148 23.18 -26.51 -14.07
N GLU A 149 23.11 -25.18 -14.24
CA GLU A 149 23.61 -24.22 -13.29
C GLU A 149 22.62 -24.05 -12.12
N HIS A 150 23.16 -23.62 -10.98
CA HIS A 150 22.35 -23.35 -9.79
C HIS A 150 21.46 -22.11 -9.99
N ILE A 151 20.20 -22.22 -9.60
CA ILE A 151 19.24 -21.11 -9.58
C ILE A 151 19.09 -20.63 -8.13
N THR A 152 19.32 -19.35 -7.92
CA THR A 152 19.25 -18.71 -6.60
C THR A 152 17.79 -18.43 -6.18
N LYS A 153 17.54 -18.22 -4.89
CA LYS A 153 16.25 -17.80 -4.37
C LYS A 153 15.76 -16.49 -5.00
N GLN A 154 16.67 -15.53 -5.18
CA GLN A 154 16.35 -14.24 -5.79
C GLN A 154 15.87 -14.40 -7.25
N GLU A 155 16.49 -15.31 -8.00
CA GLU A 155 16.06 -15.60 -9.38
C GLU A 155 14.69 -16.31 -9.42
N LEU A 156 14.41 -17.19 -8.46
CA LEU A 156 13.07 -17.80 -8.33
C LEU A 156 12.01 -16.76 -7.99
N VAL A 157 12.31 -15.84 -7.09
CA VAL A 157 11.43 -14.70 -6.77
C VAL A 157 11.21 -13.83 -8.02
N ALA A 158 12.28 -13.48 -8.74
CA ALA A 158 12.18 -12.71 -9.97
C ALA A 158 11.29 -13.41 -11.01
N LEU A 159 11.45 -14.73 -11.20
CA LEU A 159 10.62 -15.54 -12.09
C LEU A 159 9.14 -15.48 -11.71
N THR A 160 8.84 -15.55 -10.40
CA THR A 160 7.45 -15.48 -9.91
C THR A 160 6.75 -14.19 -10.31
N PHE A 161 7.48 -13.09 -10.39
CA PHE A 161 6.93 -11.78 -10.78
C PHE A 161 6.97 -11.50 -12.29
N THR A 162 7.58 -12.35 -13.13
CA THR A 162 7.64 -12.12 -14.59
C THR A 162 6.29 -11.88 -15.26
N PRO A 163 5.16 -12.52 -14.85
CA PRO A 163 3.86 -12.30 -15.49
C PRO A 163 3.34 -10.86 -15.37
N ILE A 164 3.80 -10.10 -14.38
CA ILE A 164 3.42 -8.71 -14.18
C ILE A 164 4.50 -7.71 -14.60
N MET A 165 5.65 -8.17 -15.11
CA MET A 165 6.74 -7.33 -15.65
C MET A 165 6.47 -6.92 -17.10
N GLY A 166 7.19 -5.88 -17.57
CA GLY A 166 7.28 -5.53 -18.97
C GLY A 166 7.95 -6.61 -19.81
N GLY A 167 8.04 -6.37 -21.13
CA GLY A 167 8.60 -7.28 -22.13
C GLY A 167 7.74 -7.35 -23.37
N LYS A 168 8.09 -8.19 -24.32
CA LYS A 168 7.36 -8.41 -25.58
C LYS A 168 6.26 -9.47 -25.41
N LEU A 169 6.52 -10.49 -24.56
CA LEU A 169 5.56 -11.54 -24.30
C LEU A 169 4.33 -10.98 -23.57
N THR A 170 3.17 -11.47 -23.95
CA THR A 170 1.91 -11.15 -23.28
C THR A 170 1.90 -11.75 -21.86
N LYS A 171 1.02 -11.21 -21.00
CA LYS A 171 0.82 -11.77 -19.66
C LYS A 171 0.46 -13.26 -19.68
N ALA A 172 -0.38 -13.67 -20.64
CA ALA A 172 -0.80 -15.06 -20.80
C ALA A 172 0.38 -15.97 -21.18
N GLU A 173 1.21 -15.57 -22.14
CA GLU A 173 2.42 -16.30 -22.52
C GLU A 173 3.40 -16.44 -21.34
N LYS A 174 3.63 -15.38 -20.58
CA LYS A 174 4.47 -15.43 -19.38
C LYS A 174 3.92 -16.38 -18.32
N ILE A 175 2.60 -16.36 -18.08
CA ILE A 175 1.94 -17.29 -17.14
C ILE A 175 2.10 -18.73 -17.62
N ILE A 176 1.90 -19.01 -18.90
CA ILE A 176 2.06 -20.34 -19.48
C ILE A 176 3.49 -20.83 -19.29
N ILE A 177 4.49 -20.01 -19.62
CA ILE A 177 5.90 -20.33 -19.43
C ILE A 177 6.20 -20.63 -17.95
N TYR A 178 5.71 -19.79 -17.04
CA TYR A 178 5.86 -19.98 -15.61
C TYR A 178 5.28 -21.33 -15.15
N PHE A 179 3.99 -21.59 -15.45
CA PHE A 179 3.32 -22.80 -14.97
C PHE A 179 3.85 -24.07 -15.60
N PHE A 180 3.99 -24.13 -16.92
CA PHE A 180 4.34 -25.40 -17.60
C PHE A 180 5.83 -25.75 -17.56
N ARG A 181 6.71 -24.75 -17.51
CA ARG A 181 8.16 -25.00 -17.55
C ARG A 181 8.82 -24.99 -16.18
N TYR A 182 8.35 -24.21 -15.25
CA TYR A 182 9.06 -23.95 -13.99
C TYR A 182 8.32 -24.38 -12.72
N PHE A 183 7.00 -24.55 -12.74
CA PHE A 183 6.22 -24.91 -11.56
C PHE A 183 6.68 -26.25 -10.96
N SER A 184 6.93 -27.26 -11.78
CA SER A 184 7.47 -28.55 -11.35
C SER A 184 8.89 -28.43 -10.75
N PHE A 185 9.71 -27.54 -11.33
CA PHE A 185 11.07 -27.30 -10.89
C PHE A 185 11.12 -26.51 -9.56
N ILE A 186 10.28 -25.50 -9.45
CA ILE A 186 10.15 -24.68 -8.22
C ILE A 186 9.67 -25.55 -7.05
N ASN A 187 8.66 -26.38 -7.24
CA ASN A 187 8.18 -27.28 -6.20
C ASN A 187 9.27 -28.27 -5.75
N LYS A 188 10.09 -28.75 -6.67
CA LYS A 188 11.22 -29.62 -6.35
C LYS A 188 12.34 -28.89 -5.60
N ALA A 189 12.65 -27.64 -5.97
CA ALA A 189 13.62 -26.81 -5.29
C ALA A 189 13.18 -26.44 -3.88
N ILE A 190 11.91 -26.03 -3.72
CA ILE A 190 11.32 -25.71 -2.40
C ILE A 190 11.29 -26.95 -1.50
N SER A 191 10.90 -28.12 -2.02
CA SER A 191 10.88 -29.36 -1.24
C SER A 191 12.27 -29.81 -0.78
N LEU A 192 13.31 -29.59 -1.58
CA LEU A 192 14.70 -29.87 -1.20
C LEU A 192 15.20 -28.90 -0.10
N GLU A 193 14.82 -27.63 -0.13
CA GLU A 193 15.20 -26.68 0.92
C GLU A 193 14.50 -26.95 2.25
N ILE A 194 13.21 -27.32 2.24
CA ILE A 194 12.48 -27.70 3.46
C ILE A 194 13.12 -28.92 4.12
N VAL A 195 13.64 -29.87 3.34
CA VAL A 195 14.36 -31.04 3.86
C VAL A 195 15.72 -30.67 4.46
N LEU A 196 16.40 -29.64 3.94
CA LEU A 196 17.70 -29.18 4.46
C LEU A 196 17.57 -28.30 5.71
N TYR A 197 16.44 -27.60 5.90
CA TYR A 197 16.17 -26.77 7.09
C TYR A 197 15.71 -27.58 8.31
N ASN A 198 15.23 -28.80 8.12
CA ASN A 198 14.77 -29.71 9.18
C ASN A 198 15.82 -30.74 9.62
N LYS A 199 17.06 -30.52 9.28
CA LYS A 199 18.25 -31.25 9.80
C LYS A 199 19.17 -30.29 10.54
#